data_3b30ed3a116de330b9e93f64e8695941
#
_entry.id   3b30ed3a116de330b9e93f64e8695941
#
_cell.length_a   1.000
_cell.length_b   1.000
_cell.length_c   1.000
_cell.angle_alpha   90.00
_cell.angle_beta   90.00
_cell.angle_gamma   90.00
#
_symmetry.space_group_name_H-M   'P 1'
#
loop_
_entity.id
_entity.type
_entity.pdbx_description
1 polymer ?
#
loop_
_entity_poly.entity_id
_entity_poly.type
_entity_poly.pdbx_seq_one_letter_code
_entity_poly.pdbx_strand_id
1 'polypeptide(L)'
;SALLARPGDDSGLFLTNFPARGWLSYENLRKSRNDLIYINILGNRKGGSEVDYTVNPASGFAAVTGDPSDPAPTNHVLPAWDNITGQMAATALLAAERHRRTSGAGQLVEIALKDVALATAGHLGNLAEATVNQVERPRYGNYLCGAFGKDFVSKDGKRFMLVGLTPKQWQAIINATGIAETVANIAVHQSIHLETQSQRFEHRVLISELISPWFEARG
;
A
#
# COMPACT_ATOMS: atom_id res chain seq x y z
N SER A 1 28.54 -22.02 -5.79
CA SER A 1 27.89 -23.35 -5.88
C SER A 1 28.13 -24.22 -4.64
N ALA A 2 29.33 -24.23 -4.05
CA ALA A 2 29.66 -25.09 -2.89
C ALA A 2 28.73 -24.90 -1.67
N LEU A 3 28.28 -23.67 -1.40
CA LEU A 3 27.33 -23.39 -0.30
C LEU A 3 25.95 -23.99 -0.57
N LEU A 4 25.48 -23.90 -1.82
CA LEU A 4 24.16 -24.39 -2.21
C LEU A 4 24.12 -25.93 -2.25
N ALA A 5 25.25 -26.58 -2.53
CA ALA A 5 25.37 -28.02 -2.60
C ALA A 5 25.50 -28.72 -1.23
N ARG A 6 25.55 -27.97 -0.12
CA ARG A 6 25.63 -28.55 1.21
C ARG A 6 24.41 -29.43 1.49
N PRO A 7 24.57 -30.60 2.11
CA PRO A 7 23.45 -31.42 2.50
C PRO A 7 22.64 -30.77 3.63
N GLY A 8 21.43 -31.24 3.82
CA GLY A 8 20.54 -30.81 4.90
C GLY A 8 19.40 -29.88 4.44
N ASP A 9 18.34 -29.83 5.23
CA ASP A 9 17.12 -29.13 4.90
C ASP A 9 17.26 -27.58 4.95
N ASP A 10 18.22 -27.10 5.73
CA ASP A 10 18.50 -25.67 5.90
C ASP A 10 19.44 -25.08 4.84
N SER A 11 19.79 -25.85 3.81
CA SER A 11 20.66 -25.45 2.72
C SER A 11 19.96 -25.54 1.37
N GLY A 12 20.60 -25.12 0.28
CA GLY A 12 19.97 -25.09 -1.04
C GLY A 12 18.87 -24.03 -1.15
N LEU A 13 19.03 -22.92 -0.46
CA LEU A 13 18.18 -21.73 -0.57
C LEU A 13 18.98 -20.63 -1.26
N PHE A 14 18.43 -20.07 -2.34
CA PHE A 14 19.06 -19.00 -3.08
C PHE A 14 18.05 -17.92 -3.41
N LEU A 15 18.32 -16.69 -2.97
CA LEU A 15 17.52 -15.51 -3.25
C LEU A 15 18.40 -14.47 -3.92
N THR A 16 17.93 -13.90 -5.01
CA THR A 16 18.69 -12.89 -5.77
C THR A 16 17.77 -11.90 -6.48
N ASN A 17 18.27 -10.68 -6.67
CA ASN A 17 17.74 -9.69 -7.61
C ASN A 17 18.69 -9.44 -8.79
N PHE A 18 19.79 -10.19 -8.88
CA PHE A 18 20.69 -10.14 -10.05
C PHE A 18 20.10 -10.91 -11.25
N PRO A 19 20.48 -10.51 -12.48
CA PRO A 19 20.06 -11.27 -13.65
C PRO A 19 20.43 -12.74 -13.55
N ALA A 20 19.45 -13.62 -13.58
CA ALA A 20 19.59 -15.09 -13.48
C ALA A 20 20.13 -15.66 -14.80
N ARG A 21 21.36 -15.31 -15.18
CA ARG A 21 22.00 -15.71 -16.45
C ARG A 21 23.31 -16.46 -16.20
N GLY A 22 23.71 -17.26 -17.21
CA GLY A 22 24.97 -18.01 -17.17
C GLY A 22 25.02 -18.92 -15.94
N TRP A 23 26.07 -18.84 -15.17
CA TRP A 23 26.29 -19.69 -14.00
C TRP A 23 25.30 -19.44 -12.84
N LEU A 24 24.63 -18.26 -12.84
CA LEU A 24 23.59 -17.92 -11.85
C LEU A 24 22.19 -18.38 -12.28
N SER A 25 22.01 -18.95 -13.46
CA SER A 25 20.69 -19.44 -13.86
C SER A 25 20.22 -20.60 -12.98
N TYR A 26 18.92 -20.69 -12.80
CA TYR A 26 18.29 -21.78 -12.03
C TYR A 26 18.71 -23.14 -12.58
N GLU A 27 18.71 -23.31 -13.89
CA GLU A 27 19.07 -24.56 -14.57
C GLU A 27 20.51 -25.00 -14.27
N ASN A 28 21.43 -24.04 -14.16
CA ASN A 28 22.82 -24.33 -13.83
C ASN A 28 23.04 -24.59 -12.35
N LEU A 29 22.42 -23.80 -11.47
CA LEU A 29 22.54 -24.03 -10.04
C LEU A 29 21.84 -25.31 -9.58
N ARG A 30 20.72 -25.67 -10.21
CA ARG A 30 19.98 -26.91 -9.94
C ARG A 30 20.79 -28.16 -10.23
N LYS A 31 21.77 -28.10 -11.14
CA LYS A 31 22.69 -29.25 -11.39
C LYS A 31 23.51 -29.64 -10.18
N SER A 32 23.75 -28.68 -9.27
CA SER A 32 24.50 -28.96 -8.02
C SER A 32 23.58 -29.43 -6.89
N ARG A 33 22.27 -29.21 -7.00
CA ARG A 33 21.27 -29.61 -6.00
C ARG A 33 19.87 -29.67 -6.60
N ASN A 34 19.29 -30.86 -6.69
CA ASN A 34 18.01 -31.12 -7.34
C ASN A 34 16.83 -30.46 -6.65
N ASP A 35 16.86 -30.31 -5.33
CA ASP A 35 15.83 -29.71 -4.50
C ASP A 35 16.12 -28.23 -4.18
N LEU A 36 16.88 -27.54 -5.05
CA LEU A 36 17.18 -26.12 -4.93
C LEU A 36 15.90 -25.29 -4.91
N ILE A 37 15.77 -24.43 -3.92
CA ILE A 37 14.79 -23.33 -3.89
C ILE A 37 15.50 -22.08 -4.37
N TYR A 38 14.96 -21.50 -5.45
CA TYR A 38 15.52 -20.31 -6.09
C TYR A 38 14.44 -19.22 -6.14
N ILE A 39 14.64 -18.15 -5.40
CA ILE A 39 13.77 -16.97 -5.42
C ILE A 39 14.47 -15.89 -6.26
N ASN A 40 13.85 -15.51 -7.37
CA ASN A 40 14.35 -14.48 -8.28
C ASN A 40 13.46 -13.23 -8.23
N ILE A 41 14.01 -12.11 -7.80
CA ILE A 41 13.32 -10.83 -7.79
C ILE A 41 13.64 -10.10 -9.10
N LEU A 42 12.59 -9.72 -9.82
CA LEU A 42 12.66 -9.08 -11.14
C LEU A 42 12.05 -7.67 -11.08
N GLY A 43 12.45 -6.78 -11.99
CA GLY A 43 11.75 -5.51 -12.22
C GLY A 43 10.37 -5.76 -12.82
N ASN A 44 10.31 -6.51 -13.94
CA ASN A 44 9.06 -6.97 -14.55
C ASN A 44 9.20 -8.39 -15.13
N ARG A 45 8.06 -9.05 -15.42
CA ARG A 45 8.01 -10.42 -15.98
C ARG A 45 8.75 -10.61 -17.29
N LYS A 46 8.91 -9.54 -18.07
CA LYS A 46 9.54 -9.59 -19.37
C LYS A 46 11.08 -9.45 -19.29
N GLY A 47 11.62 -9.40 -18.06
CA GLY A 47 13.05 -9.25 -17.81
C GLY A 47 13.58 -7.82 -18.04
N GLY A 48 12.68 -6.83 -18.12
CA GLY A 48 13.06 -5.41 -18.18
C GLY A 48 13.56 -4.94 -16.82
N SER A 49 14.51 -3.98 -16.84
CA SER A 49 15.01 -3.33 -15.65
C SER A 49 13.98 -2.30 -15.16
N GLU A 50 13.41 -2.54 -14.00
CA GLU A 50 12.54 -1.59 -13.30
C GLU A 50 12.95 -1.58 -11.83
N VAL A 51 12.79 -0.44 -11.18
CA VAL A 51 13.06 -0.21 -9.77
C VAL A 51 11.85 0.43 -9.11
N ASP A 52 11.80 0.50 -7.79
CA ASP A 52 10.69 1.09 -7.04
C ASP A 52 10.19 2.41 -7.66
N TYR A 53 11.10 3.34 -7.88
CA TYR A 53 10.79 4.70 -8.37
C TYR A 53 10.31 4.76 -9.83
N THR A 54 10.48 3.71 -10.62
CA THR A 54 9.89 3.60 -11.96
C THR A 54 8.58 2.82 -11.94
N VAL A 55 8.44 1.87 -11.05
CA VAL A 55 7.21 1.09 -10.84
C VAL A 55 6.11 1.94 -10.21
N ASN A 56 6.46 2.83 -9.26
CA ASN A 56 5.49 3.67 -8.59
C ASN A 56 4.65 4.53 -9.55
N PRO A 57 5.23 5.37 -10.42
CA PRO A 57 4.46 6.12 -11.39
C PRO A 57 3.75 5.22 -12.42
N ALA A 58 4.38 4.12 -12.84
CA ALA A 58 3.80 3.19 -13.80
C ALA A 58 2.56 2.43 -13.27
N SER A 59 2.39 2.34 -11.94
CA SER A 59 1.23 1.74 -11.29
C SER A 59 0.11 2.74 -10.96
N GLY A 60 0.31 4.04 -11.23
CA GLY A 60 -0.66 5.11 -11.00
C GLY A 60 -0.64 5.72 -9.60
N PHE A 61 0.08 5.16 -8.63
CA PHE A 61 0.07 5.69 -7.26
C PHE A 61 0.63 7.11 -7.15
N ALA A 62 1.64 7.47 -7.96
CA ALA A 62 2.16 8.83 -8.01
C ALA A 62 1.13 9.86 -8.49
N ALA A 63 0.20 9.44 -9.36
CA ALA A 63 -0.85 10.32 -9.88
C ALA A 63 -1.93 10.63 -8.86
N VAL A 64 -2.22 9.68 -7.95
CA VAL A 64 -3.26 9.84 -6.91
C VAL A 64 -2.72 10.31 -5.55
N THR A 65 -1.39 10.48 -5.44
CA THR A 65 -0.70 10.96 -4.24
C THR A 65 -0.47 12.47 -4.32
N GLY A 66 -0.57 13.15 -3.19
CA GLY A 66 -0.24 14.58 -3.07
C GLY A 66 -1.45 15.51 -2.98
N ASP A 67 -1.18 16.81 -3.07
CA ASP A 67 -2.18 17.87 -2.95
C ASP A 67 -3.11 17.87 -4.18
N PRO A 68 -4.43 17.97 -3.99
CA PRO A 68 -5.39 18.09 -5.11
C PRO A 68 -5.16 19.29 -6.00
N SER A 69 -4.58 20.38 -5.48
CA SER A 69 -4.29 21.61 -6.24
C SER A 69 -3.00 21.56 -7.07
N ASP A 70 -2.12 20.59 -6.79
CA ASP A 70 -0.88 20.38 -7.55
C ASP A 70 -1.09 19.30 -8.62
N PRO A 71 -1.03 19.60 -9.92
CA PRO A 71 -1.19 18.62 -10.98
C PRO A 71 0.02 17.67 -11.13
N ALA A 72 1.19 18.02 -10.56
CA ALA A 72 2.40 17.22 -10.72
C ALA A 72 2.32 15.90 -9.96
N PRO A 73 2.67 14.75 -10.56
CA PRO A 73 2.73 13.48 -9.85
C PRO A 73 3.70 13.55 -8.67
N THR A 74 3.27 13.03 -7.53
CA THR A 74 4.08 13.02 -6.29
C THR A 74 4.61 11.62 -6.02
N ASN A 75 5.92 11.48 -5.97
CA ASN A 75 6.54 10.23 -5.59
C ASN A 75 6.55 10.08 -4.05
N HIS A 76 6.43 8.86 -3.56
CA HIS A 76 6.55 8.60 -2.12
C HIS A 76 8.03 8.46 -1.70
N VAL A 77 8.32 8.75 -0.45
CA VAL A 77 9.68 8.63 0.11
C VAL A 77 10.03 7.19 0.44
N LEU A 78 9.05 6.41 0.90
CA LEU A 78 9.23 5.01 1.22
C LEU A 78 9.34 4.18 -0.07
N PRO A 79 10.40 3.37 -0.27
CA PRO A 79 10.46 2.40 -1.37
C PRO A 79 9.47 1.24 -1.08
N ALA A 80 8.18 1.52 -1.31
CA ALA A 80 7.09 0.65 -0.90
C ALA A 80 7.10 -0.67 -1.66
N TRP A 81 7.40 -0.62 -2.95
CA TRP A 81 7.41 -1.80 -3.81
C TRP A 81 8.56 -2.74 -3.50
N ASP A 82 9.74 -2.20 -3.20
CA ASP A 82 10.89 -2.98 -2.72
C ASP A 82 10.55 -3.67 -1.39
N ASN A 83 9.97 -2.94 -0.44
CA ASN A 83 9.59 -3.50 0.86
C ASN A 83 8.52 -4.59 0.73
N ILE A 84 7.44 -4.36 -0.03
CA ILE A 84 6.37 -5.34 -0.21
C ILE A 84 6.91 -6.57 -0.96
N THR A 85 7.73 -6.37 -2.00
CA THR A 85 8.37 -7.47 -2.74
C THR A 85 9.28 -8.29 -1.84
N GLY A 86 10.06 -7.63 -0.97
CA GLY A 86 10.89 -8.31 0.02
C GLY A 86 10.09 -9.20 0.97
N GLN A 87 8.97 -8.72 1.49
CA GLN A 87 8.06 -9.52 2.33
C GLN A 87 7.43 -10.68 1.55
N MET A 88 7.03 -10.45 0.30
CA MET A 88 6.52 -11.52 -0.56
C MET A 88 7.60 -12.57 -0.88
N ALA A 89 8.83 -12.15 -1.10
CA ALA A 89 9.96 -13.06 -1.34
C ALA A 89 10.24 -13.93 -0.11
N ALA A 90 10.21 -13.36 1.09
CA ALA A 90 10.35 -14.11 2.33
C ALA A 90 9.21 -15.12 2.51
N THR A 91 7.98 -14.71 2.26
CA THR A 91 6.80 -15.60 2.32
C THR A 91 6.90 -16.73 1.28
N ALA A 92 7.31 -16.40 0.06
CA ALA A 92 7.50 -17.39 -1.01
C ALA A 92 8.62 -18.39 -0.68
N LEU A 93 9.70 -17.93 -0.08
CA LEU A 93 10.78 -18.79 0.39
C LEU A 93 10.27 -19.80 1.43
N LEU A 94 9.53 -19.33 2.43
CA LEU A 94 8.96 -20.21 3.46
C LEU A 94 7.94 -21.19 2.88
N ALA A 95 7.12 -20.77 1.93
CA ALA A 95 6.15 -21.63 1.24
C ALA A 95 6.88 -22.71 0.41
N ALA A 96 7.92 -22.33 -0.32
CA ALA A 96 8.74 -23.23 -1.11
C ALA A 96 9.51 -24.22 -0.23
N GLU A 97 10.00 -23.78 0.91
CA GLU A 97 10.68 -24.63 1.89
C GLU A 97 9.72 -25.65 2.50
N ARG A 98 8.50 -25.22 2.89
CA ARG A 98 7.44 -26.12 3.35
C ARG A 98 7.09 -27.17 2.27
N HIS A 99 6.96 -26.73 1.02
CA HIS A 99 6.71 -27.66 -0.10
C HIS A 99 7.84 -28.67 -0.25
N ARG A 100 9.09 -28.21 -0.22
CA ARG A 100 10.26 -29.09 -0.30
C ARG A 100 10.28 -30.14 0.81
N ARG A 101 9.97 -29.77 2.06
CA ARG A 101 9.92 -30.74 3.19
C ARG A 101 8.86 -31.82 2.99
N THR A 102 7.78 -31.54 2.29
CA THR A 102 6.70 -32.52 2.08
C THR A 102 6.84 -33.32 0.79
N SER A 103 7.42 -32.73 -0.26
CA SER A 103 7.53 -33.34 -1.59
C SER A 103 8.93 -33.79 -1.98
N GLY A 104 9.96 -33.31 -1.30
CA GLY A 104 11.37 -33.48 -1.69
C GLY A 104 11.77 -32.61 -2.90
N ALA A 105 10.88 -31.77 -3.45
CA ALA A 105 11.13 -31.02 -4.67
C ALA A 105 11.41 -29.54 -4.38
N GLY A 106 12.51 -29.04 -4.94
CA GLY A 106 12.78 -27.60 -5.01
C GLY A 106 12.02 -26.93 -6.14
N GLN A 107 12.10 -25.59 -6.21
CA GLN A 107 11.40 -24.82 -7.25
C GLN A 107 12.05 -23.47 -7.51
N LEU A 108 11.80 -22.94 -8.72
CA LEU A 108 12.03 -21.56 -9.08
C LEU A 108 10.78 -20.75 -8.75
N VAL A 109 10.96 -19.64 -8.04
CA VAL A 109 9.91 -18.63 -7.81
C VAL A 109 10.41 -17.30 -8.33
N GLU A 110 9.64 -16.69 -9.23
CA GLU A 110 9.93 -15.38 -9.78
C GLU A 110 8.90 -14.36 -9.28
N ILE A 111 9.39 -13.25 -8.74
CA ILE A 111 8.56 -12.17 -8.20
C ILE A 111 9.00 -10.87 -8.85
N ALA A 112 8.08 -10.22 -9.58
CA ALA A 112 8.37 -8.96 -10.25
C ALA A 112 7.76 -7.79 -9.47
N LEU A 113 8.55 -6.72 -9.24
CA LEU A 113 8.11 -5.50 -8.55
C LEU A 113 6.83 -4.92 -9.16
N LYS A 114 6.78 -4.86 -10.49
CA LYS A 114 5.62 -4.36 -11.21
C LYS A 114 4.36 -5.17 -10.97
N ASP A 115 4.48 -6.49 -10.90
CA ASP A 115 3.34 -7.37 -10.61
C ASP A 115 2.86 -7.18 -9.18
N VAL A 116 3.78 -6.99 -8.23
CA VAL A 116 3.47 -6.69 -6.83
C VAL A 116 2.69 -5.39 -6.71
N ALA A 117 3.13 -4.34 -7.42
CA ALA A 117 2.42 -3.05 -7.43
C ALA A 117 1.01 -3.18 -8.03
N LEU A 118 0.86 -3.88 -9.16
CA LEU A 118 -0.44 -4.13 -9.78
C LEU A 118 -1.35 -5.00 -8.92
N ALA A 119 -0.81 -6.03 -8.30
CA ALA A 119 -1.55 -6.86 -7.34
C ALA A 119 -2.03 -6.03 -6.14
N THR A 120 -1.18 -5.14 -5.62
CA THR A 120 -1.54 -4.22 -4.54
C THR A 120 -2.67 -3.28 -4.97
N ALA A 121 -2.60 -2.70 -6.17
CA ALA A 121 -3.68 -1.88 -6.73
C ALA A 121 -5.00 -2.67 -6.85
N GLY A 122 -4.91 -3.95 -7.22
CA GLY A 122 -6.06 -4.88 -7.24
C GLY A 122 -6.64 -5.13 -5.86
N HIS A 123 -5.80 -5.45 -4.88
CA HIS A 123 -6.22 -5.70 -3.49
C HIS A 123 -6.86 -4.47 -2.83
N LEU A 124 -6.43 -3.27 -3.20
CA LEU A 124 -7.03 -2.02 -2.74
C LEU A 124 -8.32 -1.65 -3.48
N GLY A 125 -8.73 -2.43 -4.48
CA GLY A 125 -9.93 -2.16 -5.27
C GLY A 125 -9.74 -1.12 -6.38
N ASN A 126 -8.55 -0.53 -6.53
CA ASN A 126 -8.30 0.54 -7.50
C ASN A 126 -8.54 0.09 -8.96
N LEU A 127 -8.18 -1.17 -9.27
CA LEU A 127 -8.44 -1.73 -10.60
C LEU A 127 -9.94 -1.88 -10.86
N ALA A 128 -10.72 -2.34 -9.87
CA ALA A 128 -12.16 -2.45 -9.99
C ALA A 128 -12.84 -1.06 -10.10
N GLU A 129 -12.37 -0.07 -9.33
CA GLU A 129 -12.85 1.30 -9.42
C GLU A 129 -12.69 1.85 -10.85
N ALA A 130 -11.53 1.66 -11.46
CA ALA A 130 -11.26 2.12 -12.81
C ALA A 130 -11.99 1.30 -13.89
N THR A 131 -12.05 -0.04 -13.76
CA THR A 131 -12.56 -0.90 -14.85
C THR A 131 -14.06 -1.17 -14.76
N VAL A 132 -14.63 -1.25 -13.55
CA VAL A 132 -16.06 -1.55 -13.33
C VAL A 132 -16.84 -0.26 -13.16
N ASN A 133 -16.37 0.64 -12.29
CA ASN A 133 -17.07 1.90 -11.99
C ASN A 133 -16.74 3.01 -13.01
N GLN A 134 -15.69 2.83 -13.82
CA GLN A 134 -15.22 3.83 -14.79
C GLN A 134 -14.88 5.18 -14.14
N VAL A 135 -14.37 5.14 -12.90
CA VAL A 135 -14.02 6.33 -12.11
C VAL A 135 -12.50 6.46 -12.05
N GLU A 136 -12.01 7.61 -12.43
CA GLU A 136 -10.63 8.00 -12.15
C GLU A 136 -10.55 8.55 -10.73
N ARG A 137 -9.75 7.90 -9.90
CA ARG A 137 -9.55 8.32 -8.52
C ARG A 137 -8.83 9.68 -8.48
N PRO A 138 -9.44 10.72 -7.88
CA PRO A 138 -8.75 11.99 -7.72
C PRO A 138 -7.74 11.93 -6.56
N ARG A 139 -6.91 12.95 -6.45
CA ARG A 139 -6.10 13.18 -5.25
C ARG A 139 -6.97 13.67 -4.12
N TYR A 140 -6.72 13.16 -2.94
CA TYR A 140 -7.42 13.56 -1.72
C TYR A 140 -6.53 14.33 -0.74
N GLY A 141 -5.25 14.58 -1.07
CA GLY A 141 -4.29 15.17 -0.15
C GLY A 141 -4.14 14.31 1.10
N ASN A 142 -4.28 14.95 2.25
CA ASN A 142 -4.20 14.27 3.54
C ASN A 142 -5.55 13.71 4.02
N TYR A 143 -6.60 13.78 3.20
CA TYR A 143 -7.87 13.12 3.55
C TYR A 143 -7.75 11.60 3.46
N LEU A 144 -8.29 10.93 4.46
CA LEU A 144 -8.42 9.48 4.44
C LEU A 144 -9.51 9.08 3.42
N CYS A 145 -9.17 8.21 2.48
CA CYS A 145 -10.13 7.72 1.48
C CYS A 145 -11.20 6.83 2.12
N GLY A 146 -12.47 7.10 1.79
CA GLY A 146 -13.63 6.28 2.22
C GLY A 146 -14.12 6.52 3.64
N ALA A 147 -13.47 7.38 4.43
CA ALA A 147 -13.90 7.77 5.78
C ALA A 147 -13.47 9.19 6.10
N PHE A 148 -13.79 9.67 7.30
CA PHE A 148 -13.29 10.97 7.76
C PHE A 148 -11.94 10.80 8.46
N GLY A 149 -10.95 11.48 7.95
CA GLY A 149 -9.64 11.68 8.55
C GLY A 149 -8.88 12.73 7.77
N LYS A 150 -8.22 13.64 8.50
CA LYS A 150 -7.38 14.72 7.94
C LYS A 150 -6.45 15.26 9.01
N ASP A 151 -5.39 15.92 8.58
CA ASP A 151 -4.53 16.71 9.47
C ASP A 151 -5.10 18.11 9.72
N PHE A 152 -4.89 18.58 10.94
CA PHE A 152 -5.29 19.91 11.40
C PHE A 152 -4.08 20.61 12.00
N VAL A 153 -4.06 21.94 11.91
CA VAL A 153 -2.99 22.77 12.45
C VAL A 153 -3.47 23.44 13.72
N SER A 154 -2.75 23.29 14.82
CA SER A 154 -3.02 23.98 16.08
C SER A 154 -2.48 25.40 16.08
N LYS A 155 -2.87 26.18 17.08
CA LYS A 155 -2.46 27.57 17.27
C LYS A 155 -0.94 27.75 17.31
N ASP A 156 -0.21 26.78 17.84
CA ASP A 156 1.26 26.77 17.90
C ASP A 156 1.93 26.17 16.65
N GLY A 157 1.16 25.95 15.58
CA GLY A 157 1.65 25.49 14.28
C GLY A 157 1.93 23.99 14.19
N LYS A 158 1.60 23.21 15.21
CA LYS A 158 1.75 21.74 15.14
C LYS A 158 0.64 21.10 14.32
N ARG A 159 0.96 20.00 13.66
CA ARG A 159 -0.01 19.22 12.88
C ARG A 159 -0.45 17.97 13.63
N PHE A 160 -1.75 17.74 13.64
CA PHE A 160 -2.37 16.58 14.28
C PHE A 160 -3.23 15.83 13.27
N MET A 161 -3.00 14.54 13.09
CA MET A 161 -3.88 13.70 12.28
C MET A 161 -5.08 13.27 13.13
N LEU A 162 -6.27 13.68 12.72
CA LEU A 162 -7.53 13.28 13.33
C LEU A 162 -8.23 12.25 12.44
N VAL A 163 -8.66 11.13 13.02
CA VAL A 163 -9.29 10.03 12.28
C VAL A 163 -10.56 9.56 12.99
N GLY A 164 -11.68 9.51 12.26
CA GLY A 164 -12.98 9.07 12.76
C GLY A 164 -13.55 7.91 11.95
N LEU A 165 -13.03 6.69 12.13
CA LEU A 165 -13.46 5.50 11.38
C LEU A 165 -14.77 4.94 11.94
N THR A 166 -14.79 4.62 13.23
CA THR A 166 -15.95 3.99 13.87
C THR A 166 -16.98 5.03 14.31
N PRO A 167 -18.27 4.64 14.46
CA PRO A 167 -19.28 5.52 15.04
C PRO A 167 -18.88 6.06 16.42
N LYS A 168 -18.22 5.25 17.24
CA LYS A 168 -17.74 5.67 18.56
C LYS A 168 -16.66 6.76 18.46
N GLN A 169 -15.71 6.63 17.52
CA GLN A 169 -14.69 7.65 17.29
C GLN A 169 -15.32 8.94 16.76
N TRP A 170 -16.26 8.83 15.83
CA TRP A 170 -16.99 9.99 15.31
C TRP A 170 -17.74 10.72 16.41
N GLN A 171 -18.46 9.99 17.25
CA GLN A 171 -19.16 10.58 18.40
C GLN A 171 -18.20 11.26 19.37
N ALA A 172 -17.04 10.68 19.62
CA ALA A 172 -16.02 11.29 20.47
C ALA A 172 -15.47 12.59 19.86
N ILE A 173 -15.27 12.64 18.54
CA ILE A 173 -14.82 13.85 17.81
C ILE A 173 -15.83 14.96 17.96
N ILE A 174 -17.10 14.73 17.62
CA ILE A 174 -18.13 15.78 17.68
C ILE A 174 -18.36 16.29 19.10
N ASN A 175 -18.27 15.43 20.10
CA ASN A 175 -18.38 15.83 21.50
C ASN A 175 -17.17 16.65 21.96
N ALA A 176 -15.95 16.21 21.65
CA ALA A 176 -14.72 16.90 22.05
C ALA A 176 -14.58 18.27 21.37
N THR A 177 -15.00 18.39 20.12
CA THR A 177 -14.95 19.63 19.37
C THR A 177 -16.15 20.56 19.61
N GLY A 178 -17.20 20.04 20.27
CA GLY A 178 -18.41 20.80 20.61
C GLY A 178 -19.34 21.06 19.42
N ILE A 179 -19.19 20.33 18.30
CA ILE A 179 -19.98 20.54 17.06
C ILE A 179 -21.26 19.69 17.00
N ALA A 180 -21.64 18.98 18.08
CA ALA A 180 -22.77 18.05 18.09
C ALA A 180 -24.09 18.70 17.65
N GLU A 181 -24.40 19.88 18.19
CA GLU A 181 -25.61 20.64 17.82
C GLU A 181 -25.55 21.13 16.35
N THR A 182 -24.39 21.58 15.90
CA THR A 182 -24.19 22.00 14.50
C THR A 182 -24.42 20.84 13.53
N VAL A 183 -23.89 19.65 13.84
CA VAL A 183 -24.10 18.44 13.04
C VAL A 183 -25.59 18.06 13.00
N ALA A 184 -26.29 18.13 14.14
CA ALA A 184 -27.73 17.85 14.18
C ALA A 184 -28.53 18.87 13.35
N ASN A 185 -28.21 20.15 13.45
CA ASN A 185 -28.86 21.21 12.67
C ASN A 185 -28.64 21.06 11.14
N ILE A 186 -27.43 20.70 10.72
CA ILE A 186 -27.11 20.43 9.31
C ILE A 186 -27.95 19.25 8.80
N ALA A 187 -28.09 18.17 9.59
CA ALA A 187 -28.92 17.04 9.20
C ALA A 187 -30.40 17.43 8.99
N VAL A 188 -30.95 18.27 9.85
CA VAL A 188 -32.34 18.70 9.78
C VAL A 188 -32.58 19.71 8.64
N HIS A 189 -31.73 20.71 8.50
CA HIS A 189 -31.99 21.85 7.59
C HIS A 189 -31.40 21.70 6.20
N GLN A 190 -30.34 20.87 6.05
CA GLN A 190 -29.65 20.70 4.77
C GLN A 190 -29.75 19.26 4.25
N SER A 191 -30.39 18.34 4.99
CA SER A 191 -30.48 16.90 4.67
C SER A 191 -29.11 16.24 4.47
N ILE A 192 -28.08 16.75 5.17
CA ILE A 192 -26.73 16.19 5.15
C ILE A 192 -26.56 15.28 6.35
N HIS A 193 -26.41 14.01 6.08
CA HIS A 193 -26.23 12.96 7.09
C HIS A 193 -24.76 12.57 7.22
N LEU A 194 -24.29 12.30 8.44
CA LEU A 194 -22.88 11.99 8.75
C LEU A 194 -22.71 10.71 9.59
N GLU A 195 -23.71 9.83 9.54
CA GLU A 195 -23.75 8.59 10.36
C GLU A 195 -22.78 7.54 9.83
N THR A 196 -22.67 7.41 8.50
CA THR A 196 -21.80 6.41 7.87
C THR A 196 -20.43 6.97 7.50
N GLN A 197 -19.45 6.09 7.34
CA GLN A 197 -18.11 6.47 6.87
C GLN A 197 -18.16 7.15 5.49
N SER A 198 -18.95 6.60 4.58
CA SER A 198 -19.12 7.12 3.22
C SER A 198 -19.67 8.55 3.23
N GLN A 199 -20.72 8.80 4.01
CA GLN A 199 -21.30 10.14 4.17
C GLN A 199 -20.28 11.13 4.74
N ARG A 200 -19.52 10.72 5.74
CA ARG A 200 -18.44 11.56 6.29
C ARG A 200 -17.33 11.83 5.28
N PHE A 201 -17.01 10.86 4.44
CA PHE A 201 -16.04 11.07 3.37
C PHE A 201 -16.59 12.03 2.28
N GLU A 202 -17.84 11.87 1.90
CA GLU A 202 -18.51 12.77 0.95
C GLU A 202 -18.46 14.22 1.43
N HIS A 203 -18.82 14.44 2.69
CA HIS A 203 -18.86 15.78 3.31
C HIS A 203 -17.58 16.16 4.07
N ARG A 204 -16.43 15.54 3.74
CA ARG A 204 -15.17 15.73 4.45
C ARG A 204 -14.69 17.18 4.52
N VAL A 205 -14.94 17.98 3.51
CA VAL A 205 -14.55 19.39 3.49
C VAL A 205 -15.35 20.16 4.53
N LEU A 206 -16.69 20.04 4.49
CA LEU A 206 -17.58 20.65 5.48
C LEU A 206 -17.20 20.27 6.91
N ILE A 207 -16.98 18.99 7.17
CA ILE A 207 -16.55 18.51 8.50
C ILE A 207 -15.23 19.17 8.91
N SER A 208 -14.29 19.30 7.99
CA SER A 208 -12.99 19.92 8.28
C SER A 208 -13.14 21.39 8.65
N GLU A 209 -14.00 22.13 7.95
CA GLU A 209 -14.31 23.54 8.25
C GLU A 209 -14.92 23.71 9.63
N LEU A 210 -15.81 22.80 10.04
CA LEU A 210 -16.41 22.80 11.37
C LEU A 210 -15.41 22.50 12.50
N ILE A 211 -14.40 21.66 12.24
CA ILE A 211 -13.43 21.22 13.24
C ILE A 211 -12.21 22.14 13.31
N SER A 212 -11.78 22.75 12.22
CA SER A 212 -10.57 23.59 12.16
C SER A 212 -10.49 24.64 13.27
N PRO A 213 -11.55 25.42 13.59
CA PRO A 213 -11.49 26.42 14.65
C PRO A 213 -11.15 25.85 16.03
N TRP A 214 -11.53 24.58 16.29
CA TRP A 214 -11.20 23.94 17.55
C TRP A 214 -9.69 23.72 17.73
N PHE A 215 -8.98 23.32 16.66
CA PHE A 215 -7.52 23.18 16.67
C PHE A 215 -6.82 24.53 16.69
N GLU A 216 -7.27 25.50 15.89
CA GLU A 216 -6.68 26.83 15.79
C GLU A 216 -6.76 27.63 17.10
N ALA A 217 -7.71 27.30 17.97
CA ALA A 217 -7.83 27.92 19.28
C ALA A 217 -6.93 27.30 20.36
N ARG A 218 -6.26 26.19 20.08
CA ARG A 218 -5.50 25.38 21.06
C ARG A 218 -4.06 25.21 20.61
N GLY A 219 -3.13 25.21 21.60
CA GLY A 219 -1.71 24.98 21.40
C GLY A 219 -1.17 23.91 22.33
#